data_5ff333f0edd64c6b4a54b4ec13f83e13
#
_entry.id   5ff333f0edd64c6b4a54b4ec13f83e13
#
_cell.length_a   1.000
_cell.length_b   1.000
_cell.length_c   1.000
_cell.angle_alpha   90.00
_cell.angle_beta   90.00
_cell.angle_gamma   90.00
#
_symmetry.space_group_name_H-M   'P 1'
#
loop_
_entity.id
_entity.type
_entity.pdbx_description
1 polymer ?
#
loop_
_entity_poly.entity_id
_entity_poly.type
_entity_poly.pdbx_seq_one_letter_code
_entity_poly.pdbx_strand_id
1 'polypeptide(L)'
;DDDGLVRQRLGRRGLLSRLGQRLRVRAFLLRYAGTPRAALLELEHWGARRRCRRQSQETPREYLERLAGGPLRDALDAPMQARYSILVDDVERSLYSTLPPRLSREQVRELLSTVHRSARTPPARAK
;
A
#
# COMPACT_ATOMS: atom_id res chain seq x y z
N ASP A 1 0.97 42.08 -12.06
CA ASP A 1 1.09 41.55 -10.73
C ASP A 1 1.90 40.26 -10.73
N ASP A 2 3.21 40.40 -10.54
CA ASP A 2 4.15 39.29 -10.67
C ASP A 2 3.89 38.19 -9.64
N ASP A 3 3.42 38.52 -8.46
CA ASP A 3 3.13 37.58 -7.40
C ASP A 3 1.96 36.62 -7.73
N GLY A 4 0.92 37.17 -8.39
CA GLY A 4 -0.20 36.36 -8.83
C GLY A 4 0.18 35.39 -9.94
N LEU A 5 1.04 35.81 -10.87
CA LEU A 5 1.55 34.95 -11.93
C LEU A 5 2.45 33.85 -11.40
N VAL A 6 3.32 34.18 -10.47
CA VAL A 6 4.21 33.20 -9.84
C VAL A 6 3.42 32.15 -9.08
N ARG A 7 2.38 32.56 -8.34
CA ARG A 7 1.51 31.64 -7.61
C ARG A 7 0.75 30.71 -8.56
N GLN A 8 0.27 31.21 -9.67
CA GLN A 8 -0.40 30.40 -10.69
C GLN A 8 0.55 29.36 -11.30
N ARG A 9 1.79 29.76 -11.61
CA ARG A 9 2.79 28.87 -12.15
C ARG A 9 3.16 27.76 -11.14
N LEU A 10 3.32 28.12 -9.88
CA LEU A 10 3.58 27.15 -8.82
C LEU A 10 2.41 26.19 -8.63
N GLY A 11 1.16 26.67 -8.71
CA GLY A 11 -0.01 25.83 -8.63
C GLY A 11 -0.10 24.82 -9.77
N ARG A 12 0.17 25.27 -11.02
CA ARG A 12 0.21 24.37 -12.19
C ARG A 12 1.31 23.35 -12.09
N ARG A 13 2.50 23.74 -11.67
CA ARG A 13 3.61 22.81 -11.45
C ARG A 13 3.29 21.80 -10.36
N GLY A 14 2.62 22.22 -9.31
CA GLY A 14 2.17 21.33 -8.26
C GLY A 14 1.18 20.28 -8.76
N LEU A 15 0.20 20.70 -9.58
CA LEU A 15 -0.77 19.78 -10.19
C LEU A 15 -0.11 18.80 -11.15
N LEU A 16 0.76 19.29 -12.04
CA LEU A 16 1.49 18.45 -12.98
C LEU A 16 2.42 17.48 -12.26
N SER A 17 3.05 17.93 -11.19
CA SER A 17 3.92 17.07 -10.37
C SER A 17 3.11 15.96 -9.69
N ARG A 18 1.92 16.27 -9.19
CA ARG A 18 1.03 15.26 -8.57
C ARG A 18 0.55 14.24 -9.60
N LEU A 19 0.15 14.71 -10.79
CA LEU A 19 -0.25 13.84 -11.89
C LEU A 19 0.91 12.93 -12.33
N GLY A 20 2.09 13.53 -12.53
CA GLY A 20 3.29 12.78 -12.89
C GLY A 20 3.66 11.74 -11.84
N GLN A 21 3.52 12.08 -10.56
CA GLN A 21 3.80 11.17 -9.47
C GLN A 21 2.79 10.02 -9.43
N ARG A 22 1.50 10.31 -9.64
CA ARG A 22 0.46 9.27 -9.73
C ARG A 22 0.72 8.32 -10.89
N LEU A 23 1.10 8.84 -12.05
CA LEU A 23 1.43 8.04 -13.21
C LEU A 23 2.67 7.17 -12.97
N ARG A 24 3.69 7.70 -12.31
CA ARG A 24 4.89 6.94 -11.95
C ARG A 24 4.58 5.80 -10.97
N VAL A 25 3.78 6.09 -9.97
CA VAL A 25 3.37 5.07 -8.99
C VAL A 25 2.56 3.98 -9.69
N ARG A 26 1.62 4.37 -10.56
CA ARG A 26 0.81 3.43 -11.31
C ARG A 26 1.67 2.57 -12.24
N ALA A 27 2.62 3.17 -12.95
CA ALA A 27 3.55 2.45 -13.81
C ALA A 27 4.42 1.48 -12.99
N PHE A 28 4.90 1.90 -11.82
CA PHE A 28 5.65 1.04 -10.91
C PHE A 28 4.80 -0.15 -10.46
N LEU A 29 3.56 0.10 -10.03
CA LEU A 29 2.67 -0.98 -9.57
C LEU A 29 2.35 -1.97 -10.68
N LEU A 30 2.16 -1.49 -11.92
CA LEU A 30 1.90 -2.36 -13.07
C LEU A 30 3.11 -3.23 -13.41
N ARG A 31 4.30 -2.65 -13.37
CA ARG A 31 5.54 -3.35 -13.73
C ARG A 31 6.00 -4.31 -12.64
N TYR A 32 5.84 -3.93 -11.38
CA TYR A 32 6.36 -4.69 -10.24
C TYR A 32 5.25 -5.34 -9.42
N ALA A 33 4.07 -5.48 -9.98
CA ALA A 33 2.94 -6.09 -9.29
C ALA A 33 3.32 -7.46 -8.72
N GLY A 34 2.98 -7.67 -7.46
CA GLY A 34 3.29 -8.90 -6.75
C GLY A 34 4.68 -8.93 -6.09
N THR A 35 5.51 -7.90 -6.28
CA THR A 35 6.76 -7.79 -5.50
C THR A 35 6.44 -7.26 -4.10
N PRO A 36 7.30 -7.56 -3.10
CA PRO A 36 7.06 -7.04 -1.74
C PRO A 36 6.98 -5.52 -1.66
N ARG A 37 7.83 -4.81 -2.41
CA ARG A 37 7.80 -3.33 -2.43
C ARG A 37 6.51 -2.78 -3.01
N ALA A 38 6.03 -3.36 -4.11
CA ALA A 38 4.77 -2.96 -4.71
C ALA A 38 3.60 -3.25 -3.78
N ALA A 39 3.64 -4.39 -3.10
CA ALA A 39 2.63 -4.76 -2.11
C ALA A 39 2.59 -3.75 -0.96
N LEU A 40 3.75 -3.33 -0.46
CA LEU A 40 3.83 -2.31 0.59
C LEU A 40 3.17 -1.01 0.13
N LEU A 41 3.49 -0.54 -1.07
CA LEU A 41 2.88 0.68 -1.63
C LEU A 41 1.37 0.55 -1.77
N GLU A 42 0.89 -0.57 -2.29
CA GLU A 42 -0.56 -0.79 -2.42
C GLU A 42 -1.26 -0.80 -1.06
N LEU A 43 -0.65 -1.42 -0.06
CA LEU A 43 -1.21 -1.47 1.29
C LEU A 43 -1.17 -0.10 1.96
N GLU A 44 -0.13 0.69 1.73
CA GLU A 44 -0.06 2.06 2.22
C GLU A 44 -1.18 2.92 1.62
N HIS A 45 -1.42 2.82 0.32
CA HIS A 45 -2.52 3.53 -0.34
C HIS A 45 -3.88 3.06 0.16
N TRP A 46 -4.05 1.76 0.29
CA TRP A 46 -5.29 1.17 0.80
C TRP A 46 -5.57 1.63 2.24
N GLY A 47 -4.55 1.60 3.09
CA GLY A 47 -4.66 2.02 4.48
C GLY A 47 -4.94 3.51 4.62
N ALA A 48 -4.31 4.34 3.79
CA ALA A 48 -4.52 5.79 3.82
C ALA A 48 -5.97 6.16 3.53
N ARG A 49 -6.63 5.43 2.62
CA ARG A 49 -8.07 5.64 2.34
C ARG A 49 -8.97 5.29 3.52
N ARG A 50 -8.47 4.50 4.45
CA ARG A 50 -9.18 4.07 5.66
C ARG A 50 -8.70 4.78 6.90
N ARG A 51 -8.07 5.95 6.72
CA ARG A 51 -7.54 6.77 7.81
C ARG A 51 -6.50 6.03 8.66
N CYS A 52 -5.78 5.13 8.03
CA CYS A 52 -4.69 4.39 8.64
C CYS A 52 -3.41 4.63 7.85
N ARG A 53 -2.88 5.85 7.94
CA ARG A 53 -1.66 6.24 7.24
C ARG A 53 -0.43 5.78 8.00
N ARG A 54 0.61 5.45 7.23
CA ARG A 54 1.91 5.17 7.82
C ARG A 54 2.48 6.45 8.42
N GLN A 55 2.96 6.36 9.66
CA GLN A 55 3.58 7.47 10.36
C GLN A 55 5.06 7.56 9.97
N SER A 56 5.64 8.77 10.06
CA SER A 56 7.01 9.02 9.63
C SER A 56 8.06 8.21 10.38
N GLN A 57 7.79 7.87 11.63
CA GLN A 57 8.72 7.10 12.48
C GLN A 57 8.44 5.61 12.45
N GLU A 58 7.40 5.20 11.73
CA GLU A 58 6.93 3.82 11.69
C GLU A 58 7.70 3.03 10.64
N THR A 59 8.26 1.88 11.04
CA THR A 59 8.88 0.97 10.07
C THR A 59 7.80 0.30 9.22
N PRO A 60 8.15 -0.21 8.03
CA PRO A 60 7.18 -0.97 7.23
C PRO A 60 6.54 -2.13 7.99
N ARG A 61 7.33 -2.88 8.76
CA ARG A 61 6.80 -3.98 9.58
C ARG A 61 5.78 -3.49 10.59
N GLU A 62 6.13 -2.45 11.34
CA GLU A 62 5.22 -1.87 12.33
C GLU A 62 3.92 -1.42 11.70
N TYR A 63 4.02 -0.76 10.54
CA TYR A 63 2.84 -0.31 9.82
C TYR A 63 1.96 -1.47 9.36
N LEU A 64 2.56 -2.50 8.74
CA LEU A 64 1.82 -3.65 8.25
C LEU A 64 1.16 -4.43 9.39
N GLU A 65 1.83 -4.54 10.53
CA GLU A 65 1.26 -5.16 11.72
C GLU A 65 0.09 -4.34 12.27
N ARG A 66 0.19 -3.02 12.24
CA ARG A 66 -0.89 -2.13 12.66
C ARG A 66 -2.10 -2.24 11.74
N LEU A 67 -1.89 -2.36 10.42
CA LEU A 67 -2.98 -2.63 9.48
C LEU A 67 -3.68 -3.94 9.81
N ALA A 68 -2.92 -4.98 10.13
CA ALA A 68 -3.47 -6.29 10.46
C ALA A 68 -4.32 -6.26 11.73
N GLY A 69 -3.96 -5.44 12.71
CA GLY A 69 -4.73 -5.26 13.94
C GLY A 69 -5.86 -4.26 13.84
N GLY A 70 -5.95 -3.53 12.74
CA GLY A 70 -6.96 -2.49 12.50
C GLY A 70 -7.83 -2.79 11.28
N PRO A 71 -7.65 -2.05 10.17
CA PRO A 71 -8.54 -2.19 9.00
C PRO A 71 -8.58 -3.60 8.39
N LEU A 72 -7.51 -4.38 8.50
CA LEU A 72 -7.43 -5.74 7.96
C LEU A 72 -7.88 -6.83 8.94
N ARG A 73 -8.21 -6.46 10.15
CA ARG A 73 -8.48 -7.44 11.24
C ARG A 73 -9.46 -8.52 10.82
N ASP A 74 -10.57 -8.13 10.20
CA ASP A 74 -11.63 -9.06 9.82
C ASP A 74 -11.67 -9.33 8.30
N ALA A 75 -10.69 -8.82 7.57
CA ALA A 75 -10.66 -8.91 6.10
C ALA A 75 -10.04 -10.21 5.60
N LEU A 76 -9.22 -10.86 6.40
CA LEU A 76 -8.43 -12.02 5.99
C LEU A 76 -8.81 -13.24 6.82
N ASP A 77 -9.06 -14.37 6.14
CA ASP A 77 -9.23 -15.65 6.82
C ASP A 77 -7.88 -16.19 7.32
N ALA A 78 -7.89 -17.30 8.02
CA ALA A 78 -6.67 -17.86 8.63
C ALA A 78 -5.56 -18.15 7.60
N PRO A 79 -5.84 -18.77 6.43
CA PRO A 79 -4.81 -18.97 5.42
C PRO A 79 -4.23 -17.66 4.88
N MET A 80 -5.07 -16.65 4.68
CA MET A 80 -4.61 -15.34 4.19
C MET A 80 -3.85 -14.55 5.25
N GLN A 81 -4.22 -14.70 6.53
CA GLN A 81 -3.47 -14.11 7.63
C GLN A 81 -2.06 -14.70 7.69
N ALA A 82 -1.93 -16.02 7.52
CA ALA A 82 -0.63 -16.67 7.48
C ALA A 82 0.21 -16.16 6.29
N ARG A 83 -0.42 -16.01 5.12
CA ARG A 83 0.23 -15.46 3.94
C ARG A 83 0.66 -14.01 4.15
N TYR A 84 -0.20 -13.21 4.77
CA TYR A 84 0.12 -11.82 5.12
C TYR A 84 1.34 -11.72 6.02
N SER A 85 1.44 -12.60 7.01
CA SER A 85 2.59 -12.65 7.90
C SER A 85 3.89 -12.94 7.13
N ILE A 86 3.85 -13.85 6.16
CA ILE A 86 4.99 -14.11 5.28
C ILE A 86 5.31 -12.89 4.43
N LEU A 87 4.29 -12.19 3.92
CA LEU A 87 4.49 -10.96 3.15
C LEU A 87 5.20 -9.89 3.98
N VAL A 88 4.83 -9.73 5.25
CA VAL A 88 5.49 -8.77 6.15
C VAL A 88 6.99 -9.09 6.25
N ASP A 89 7.33 -10.36 6.42
CA ASP A 89 8.72 -10.79 6.45
C ASP A 89 9.42 -10.54 5.10
N ASP A 90 8.74 -10.82 4.00
CA ASP A 90 9.29 -10.58 2.66
C ASP A 90 9.54 -9.10 2.40
N VAL A 91 8.65 -8.22 2.85
CA VAL A 91 8.84 -6.77 2.75
C VAL A 91 10.09 -6.34 3.52
N GLU A 92 10.22 -6.78 4.75
CA GLU A 92 11.39 -6.44 5.57
C GLU A 92 12.67 -6.96 4.94
N ARG A 93 12.68 -8.20 4.45
CA ARG A 93 13.84 -8.78 3.78
C ARG A 93 14.19 -8.03 2.51
N SER A 94 13.22 -7.54 1.76
CA SER A 94 13.47 -6.77 0.53
C SER A 94 14.17 -5.45 0.79
N LEU A 95 13.99 -4.88 1.98
CA LEU A 95 14.59 -3.60 2.36
C LEU A 95 16.00 -3.75 2.92
N TYR A 96 16.29 -4.86 3.59
CA TYR A 96 17.54 -5.04 4.35
C TYR A 96 18.39 -6.23 3.92
N SER A 97 17.95 -6.96 2.91
CA SER A 97 18.60 -8.19 2.47
C SER A 97 18.45 -8.38 0.96
N THR A 98 19.33 -9.17 0.37
CA THR A 98 19.24 -9.57 -1.03
C THR A 98 18.55 -10.92 -1.23
N LEU A 99 18.07 -11.53 -0.14
CA LEU A 99 17.39 -12.81 -0.20
C LEU A 99 16.08 -12.70 -0.97
N PRO A 100 15.72 -13.70 -1.79
CA PRO A 100 14.48 -13.66 -2.54
C PRO A 100 13.26 -13.78 -1.62
N PRO A 101 12.10 -13.25 -2.04
CA PRO A 101 10.88 -13.39 -1.27
C PRO A 101 10.41 -14.86 -1.27
N ARG A 102 9.72 -15.25 -0.21
CA ARG A 102 9.13 -16.59 -0.10
C ARG A 102 7.83 -16.71 -0.87
N LEU A 103 7.05 -15.62 -0.94
CA LEU A 103 5.81 -15.62 -1.69
C LEU A 103 6.10 -15.35 -3.17
N SER A 104 5.39 -16.07 -4.03
CA SER A 104 5.39 -15.78 -5.47
C SER A 104 4.60 -14.50 -5.74
N ARG A 105 4.84 -13.89 -6.90
CA ARG A 105 4.06 -12.72 -7.33
C ARG A 105 2.57 -13.02 -7.39
N GLU A 106 2.22 -14.22 -7.83
CA GLU A 106 0.84 -14.66 -7.91
C GLU A 106 0.19 -14.74 -6.52
N GLN A 107 0.91 -15.32 -5.55
CA GLN A 107 0.42 -15.41 -4.17
C GLN A 107 0.19 -14.03 -3.56
N VAL A 108 1.09 -13.09 -3.82
CA VAL A 108 0.95 -11.70 -3.36
C VAL A 108 -0.26 -11.04 -4.01
N ARG A 109 -0.43 -11.23 -5.32
CA ARG A 109 -1.59 -10.68 -6.05
C ARG A 109 -2.91 -11.21 -5.52
N GLU A 110 -2.99 -12.50 -5.22
CA GLU A 110 -4.18 -13.11 -4.62
C GLU A 110 -4.50 -12.49 -3.27
N LEU A 111 -3.48 -12.31 -2.45
CA LEU A 111 -3.63 -11.66 -1.14
C LEU A 111 -4.17 -10.24 -1.27
N LEU A 112 -3.57 -9.44 -2.15
CA LEU A 112 -3.99 -8.07 -2.38
C LEU A 112 -5.40 -8.00 -2.99
N SER A 113 -5.74 -8.92 -3.87
CA SER A 113 -7.11 -9.06 -4.39
C SER A 113 -8.11 -9.29 -3.27
N THR A 114 -7.76 -10.14 -2.32
CA THR A 114 -8.61 -10.42 -1.16
C THR A 114 -8.81 -9.16 -0.32
N VAL A 115 -7.74 -8.40 -0.10
CA VAL A 115 -7.81 -7.12 0.61
C VAL A 115 -8.74 -6.14 -0.12
N HIS A 116 -8.59 -5.99 -1.43
CA HIS A 116 -9.42 -5.08 -2.21
C HIS A 116 -10.88 -5.50 -2.27
N ARG A 117 -11.15 -6.80 -2.34
CA ARG A 117 -12.53 -7.32 -2.33
C ARG A 117 -13.21 -7.08 -0.99
N SER A 118 -12.49 -7.24 0.10
CA SER A 118 -13.05 -6.99 1.44
C SER A 118 -13.47 -5.53 1.60
N ALA A 119 -12.79 -4.62 0.90
CA ALA A 119 -13.11 -3.19 0.93
C ALA A 119 -14.41 -2.86 0.19
N ARG A 120 -14.81 -3.67 -0.79
CA ARG A 120 -16.03 -3.46 -1.57
C ARG A 120 -17.26 -4.00 -0.87
N THR A 121 -17.08 -4.93 0.04
CA THR A 121 -18.17 -5.46 0.83
C THR A 121 -18.33 -4.54 2.04
N PRO A 122 -19.47 -3.84 2.19
CA PRO A 122 -19.66 -3.03 3.38
C PRO A 122 -19.53 -3.94 4.59
N PRO A 123 -18.76 -3.53 5.61
CA PRO A 123 -18.64 -4.33 6.81
C PRO A 123 -20.05 -4.61 7.34
N ALA A 124 -20.35 -5.88 7.61
CA ALA A 124 -21.57 -6.23 8.28
C ALA A 124 -21.64 -5.36 9.54
N ARG A 125 -22.48 -4.35 9.50
CA ARG A 125 -22.58 -3.44 10.62
C ARG A 125 -22.93 -4.25 11.85
N ALA A 126 -22.01 -4.24 12.80
CA ALA A 126 -22.30 -4.74 14.11
C ALA A 126 -23.56 -4.03 14.60
N LYS A 127 -24.56 -4.79 14.78
CA LYS A 127 -25.81 -4.25 15.26
C LYS A 127 -25.73 -3.94 16.74
#